data_bceb3af9bede232106e80c53fd79aeeb
#
_entry.id   bceb3af9bede232106e80c53fd79aeeb
#
_cell.length_a   1.000
_cell.length_b   1.000
_cell.length_c   1.000
_cell.angle_alpha   90.00
_cell.angle_beta   90.00
_cell.angle_gamma   90.00
#
_symmetry.space_group_name_H-M   'P 1'
#
loop_
_entity.id
_entity.type
_entity.pdbx_description
1 polymer ?
#
loop_
_entity_poly.entity_id
_entity_poly.type
_entity_poly.pdbx_seq_one_letter_code
_entity_poly.pdbx_strand_id
1 'polypeptide(L)'
;MSIELYNFSQSTCSIKVRLLLAEKKLPWIDKCLVSSENQHLSDWYLKLNPNGVVPTLIDDGQSIFESTTILEYLEDKYDEISFR
;
A
#
# COMPACT_ATOMS: atom_id res chain seq x y z
N MET A 1 11.65 8.34 -7.04
CA MET A 1 10.73 7.29 -6.57
C MET A 1 10.00 7.78 -5.32
N SER A 2 8.69 7.72 -5.30
CA SER A 2 7.88 8.17 -4.17
C SER A 2 6.79 7.14 -3.93
N ILE A 3 6.94 6.36 -2.85
CA ILE A 3 5.98 5.31 -2.50
C ILE A 3 5.28 5.69 -1.21
N GLU A 4 3.95 5.68 -1.22
CA GLU A 4 3.12 5.89 -0.03
C GLU A 4 2.19 4.70 0.11
N LEU A 5 2.03 4.21 1.32
CA LEU A 5 1.13 3.10 1.59
C LEU A 5 0.06 3.52 2.60
N TYR A 6 -1.19 3.56 2.14
CA TYR A 6 -2.33 3.78 3.01
C TYR A 6 -2.74 2.44 3.60
N ASN A 7 -2.75 2.35 4.92
CA ASN A 7 -2.95 1.05 5.58
C ASN A 7 -3.47 1.21 7.01
N PHE A 8 -3.93 0.11 7.57
CA PHE A 8 -4.23 -0.01 9.01
C PHE A 8 -3.11 -0.81 9.66
N SER A 9 -2.70 -0.41 10.87
CA SER A 9 -1.60 -1.09 11.56
C SER A 9 -1.86 -2.57 11.81
N GLN A 10 -3.14 -2.94 11.98
CA GLN A 10 -3.51 -4.32 12.31
C GLN A 10 -4.05 -5.11 11.12
N SER A 11 -4.05 -4.53 9.91
CA SER A 11 -4.55 -5.21 8.73
C SER A 11 -3.56 -6.27 8.26
N THR A 12 -4.01 -7.52 8.15
CA THR A 12 -3.19 -8.62 7.65
C THR A 12 -2.72 -8.36 6.23
N CYS A 13 -3.60 -7.84 5.38
CA CYS A 13 -3.24 -7.53 4.00
C CYS A 13 -2.18 -6.42 3.91
N SER A 14 -2.29 -5.42 4.80
CA SER A 14 -1.31 -4.34 4.85
C SER A 14 0.05 -4.86 5.34
N ILE A 15 0.03 -5.79 6.29
CA ILE A 15 1.26 -6.39 6.82
C ILE A 15 2.07 -7.06 5.70
N LYS A 16 1.39 -7.79 4.81
CA LYS A 16 2.06 -8.45 3.68
C LYS A 16 2.80 -7.45 2.80
N VAL A 17 2.17 -6.32 2.51
CA VAL A 17 2.78 -5.29 1.67
C VAL A 17 3.95 -4.64 2.40
N ARG A 18 3.78 -4.34 3.70
CA ARG A 18 4.87 -3.75 4.48
C ARG A 18 6.09 -4.66 4.55
N LEU A 19 5.86 -5.98 4.69
CA LEU A 19 6.95 -6.94 4.72
C LEU A 19 7.72 -6.95 3.40
N LEU A 20 7.01 -6.92 2.28
CA LEU A 20 7.66 -6.91 0.98
C LEU A 20 8.47 -5.64 0.76
N LEU A 21 7.92 -4.49 1.15
CA LEU A 21 8.65 -3.23 1.04
C LEU A 21 9.93 -3.27 1.87
N ALA A 22 9.87 -3.86 3.07
CA ALA A 22 11.05 -3.99 3.92
C ALA A 22 12.07 -4.94 3.32
N GLU A 23 11.63 -6.07 2.78
CA GLU A 23 12.52 -7.04 2.16
C GLU A 23 13.25 -6.48 0.95
N LYS A 24 12.56 -5.66 0.18
CA LYS A 24 13.16 -5.01 -0.98
C LYS A 24 13.96 -3.76 -0.62
N LYS A 25 13.93 -3.36 0.66
CA LYS A 25 14.63 -2.19 1.16
C LYS A 25 14.23 -0.92 0.41
N LEU A 26 12.96 -0.84 0.02
CA LEU A 26 12.43 0.33 -0.66
C LEU A 26 12.02 1.38 0.37
N PRO A 27 12.37 2.64 0.16
CA PRO A 27 11.88 3.71 1.04
C PRO A 27 10.40 3.95 0.75
N TRP A 28 9.61 4.14 1.81
CA TRP A 28 8.17 4.39 1.65
C TRP A 28 7.66 5.21 2.81
N ILE A 29 6.53 5.88 2.58
CA ILE A 29 5.89 6.73 3.57
C ILE A 29 4.68 6.00 4.12
N ASP A 30 4.62 5.85 5.44
CA ASP A 30 3.51 5.17 6.11
C ASP A 30 2.35 6.15 6.29
N LYS A 31 1.22 5.85 5.63
CA LYS A 31 -0.01 6.61 5.75
C LYS A 31 -1.02 5.77 6.52
N CYS A 32 -0.74 5.58 7.80
CA CYS A 32 -1.60 4.75 8.66
C CYS A 32 -2.94 5.46 8.89
N LEU A 33 -4.03 4.78 8.53
CA LEU A 33 -5.38 5.31 8.70
C LEU A 33 -5.92 4.91 10.06
N VAL A 34 -6.86 5.71 10.57
CA VAL A 34 -7.55 5.42 11.83
C VAL A 34 -8.90 4.80 11.50
N SER A 35 -9.03 3.48 11.70
CA SER A 35 -10.25 2.77 11.34
C SER A 35 -11.45 3.19 12.22
N SER A 36 -11.20 3.53 13.49
CA SER A 36 -12.27 3.96 14.39
C SER A 36 -12.88 5.30 13.96
N GLU A 37 -12.17 6.07 13.13
CA GLU A 37 -12.67 7.34 12.60
C GLU A 37 -13.17 7.20 11.17
N ASN A 38 -13.23 5.96 10.66
CA ASN A 38 -13.70 5.66 9.30
C ASN A 38 -12.96 6.45 8.22
N GLN A 39 -11.66 6.65 8.39
CA GLN A 39 -10.87 7.41 7.41
C GLN A 39 -10.83 6.72 6.05
N HIS A 40 -10.95 5.39 6.02
CA HIS A 40 -11.01 4.62 4.78
C HIS A 40 -12.30 4.87 3.99
N LEU A 41 -13.29 5.51 4.60
CA LEU A 41 -14.57 5.84 3.97
C LEU A 41 -14.70 7.35 3.70
N SER A 42 -13.66 8.12 3.97
CA SER A 42 -13.68 9.55 3.71
C SER A 42 -13.63 9.84 2.21
N ASP A 43 -14.17 11.00 1.81
CA ASP A 43 -14.23 11.36 0.40
C ASP A 43 -12.86 11.35 -0.27
N TRP A 44 -11.85 11.89 0.41
CA TRP A 44 -10.51 11.97 -0.16
C TRP A 44 -9.90 10.58 -0.37
N TYR A 45 -10.18 9.64 0.54
CA TYR A 45 -9.64 8.29 0.40
C TYR A 45 -10.39 7.50 -0.67
N LEU A 46 -11.71 7.66 -0.77
CA LEU A 46 -12.49 6.97 -1.79
C LEU A 46 -12.10 7.39 -3.20
N LYS A 47 -11.51 8.57 -3.36
CA LYS A 47 -10.95 8.97 -4.64
C LYS A 47 -9.70 8.17 -4.99
N LEU A 48 -8.95 7.75 -3.97
CA LEU A 48 -7.75 6.92 -4.18
C LEU A 48 -8.13 5.46 -4.38
N ASN A 49 -9.10 4.98 -3.61
CA ASN A 49 -9.56 3.60 -3.68
C ASN A 49 -11.07 3.56 -3.49
N PRO A 50 -11.85 3.47 -4.58
CA PRO A 50 -13.32 3.49 -4.49
C PRO A 50 -13.92 2.38 -3.65
N ASN A 51 -13.16 1.29 -3.41
CA ASN A 51 -13.64 0.18 -2.60
C ASN A 51 -13.62 0.48 -1.10
N GLY A 52 -12.94 1.56 -0.70
CA GLY A 52 -12.89 1.97 0.71
C GLY A 52 -12.22 0.97 1.62
N VAL A 53 -11.21 0.28 1.12
CA VAL A 53 -10.48 -0.73 1.90
C VAL A 53 -8.98 -0.43 1.84
N VAL A 54 -8.20 -1.13 2.65
CA VAL A 54 -6.75 -1.06 2.63
C VAL A 54 -6.19 -2.42 2.23
N PRO A 55 -4.97 -2.50 1.75
CA PRO A 55 -4.02 -1.40 1.50
C PRO A 55 -4.24 -0.69 0.16
N THR A 56 -3.75 0.53 0.05
CA THR A 56 -3.63 1.24 -1.22
C THR A 56 -2.22 1.76 -1.34
N LEU A 57 -1.52 1.39 -2.40
CA LEU A 57 -0.17 1.85 -2.67
C LEU A 57 -0.22 2.98 -3.69
N ILE A 58 0.47 4.07 -3.39
CA ILE A 58 0.64 5.17 -4.34
C ILE A 58 2.12 5.18 -4.72
N ASP A 59 2.41 4.97 -6.00
CA ASP A 59 3.77 5.01 -6.50
C ASP A 59 3.86 6.06 -7.61
N ASP A 60 4.55 7.15 -7.32
CA ASP A 60 4.70 8.28 -8.23
C ASP A 60 3.34 8.77 -8.76
N GLY A 61 2.35 8.84 -7.88
CA GLY A 61 1.02 9.33 -8.21
C GLY A 61 0.04 8.30 -8.73
N GLN A 62 0.49 7.08 -8.97
CA GLN A 62 -0.37 6.02 -9.47
C GLN A 62 -0.90 5.17 -8.31
N SER A 63 -2.22 4.97 -8.26
CA SER A 63 -2.87 4.17 -7.20
C SER A 63 -2.94 2.72 -7.62
N ILE A 64 -2.50 1.82 -6.72
CA ILE A 64 -2.61 0.37 -6.92
C ILE A 64 -3.36 -0.19 -5.72
N PHE A 65 -4.41 -0.96 -5.97
CA PHE A 65 -5.25 -1.55 -4.92
C PHE A 65 -5.09 -3.06 -4.86
N GLU A 66 -5.62 -3.65 -3.78
CA GLU A 66 -5.62 -5.09 -3.51
C GLU A 66 -4.21 -5.59 -3.26
N SER A 67 -4.04 -6.27 -2.12
CA SER A 67 -2.72 -6.68 -1.68
C SER A 67 -2.00 -7.55 -2.70
N THR A 68 -2.71 -8.49 -3.34
CA THR A 68 -2.09 -9.36 -4.35
C THR A 68 -1.56 -8.56 -5.53
N THR A 69 -2.37 -7.62 -6.03
CA THR A 69 -1.97 -6.76 -7.15
C THR A 69 -0.77 -5.89 -6.76
N ILE A 70 -0.77 -5.36 -5.54
CA ILE A 70 0.33 -4.55 -5.05
C ILE A 70 1.62 -5.38 -5.00
N LEU A 71 1.53 -6.61 -4.47
CA LEU A 71 2.71 -7.48 -4.38
C LEU A 71 3.27 -7.79 -5.75
N GLU A 72 2.40 -8.11 -6.72
CA GLU A 72 2.84 -8.38 -8.08
C GLU A 72 3.47 -7.15 -8.72
N TYR A 73 2.87 -5.98 -8.50
CA TYR A 73 3.38 -4.72 -9.03
C TYR A 73 4.79 -4.45 -8.51
N LEU A 74 5.00 -4.61 -7.21
CA LEU A 74 6.30 -4.35 -6.59
C LEU A 74 7.34 -5.35 -7.07
N GLU A 75 6.97 -6.62 -7.23
CA GLU A 75 7.89 -7.63 -7.73
C GLU A 75 8.31 -7.33 -9.17
N ASP A 76 7.37 -6.91 -10.02
CA ASP A 76 7.68 -6.60 -11.41
C ASP A 76 8.52 -5.34 -11.56
N LYS A 77 8.13 -4.26 -10.86
CA LYS A 77 8.80 -2.97 -11.05
C LYS A 77 10.17 -2.92 -10.38
N TYR A 78 10.33 -3.63 -9.26
CA TYR A 78 11.55 -3.60 -8.46
C TYR A 78 12.18 -4.98 -8.36
N ASP A 79 12.16 -5.74 -9.42
CA ASP A 79 12.60 -7.14 -9.42
C ASP A 79 14.10 -7.31 -9.16
N GLU A 80 14.90 -6.30 -9.45
CA GLU A 80 16.34 -6.35 -9.19
C GLU A 80 16.68 -6.48 -7.70
N ILE A 81 15.71 -6.16 -6.83
CA ILE A 81 15.90 -6.26 -5.38
C ILE A 81 15.07 -7.41 -4.83
N SER A 82 14.57 -8.29 -5.70
CA SER A 82 13.74 -9.41 -5.30
C SER A 82 14.52 -10.43 -4.48
N PHE A 83 13.86 -11.02 -3.50
CA PHE A 83 14.45 -12.06 -2.65
C PHE A 83 14.01 -13.47 -3.07
N ARG A 84 13.44 -13.60 -4.22
CA ARG A 84 12.99 -14.88 -4.74
C ARG A 84 14.12 -15.88 -4.83
#